data_88b899d9abe8e9c36b772df711c5566f
#
_entry.id   88b899d9abe8e9c36b772df711c5566f
#
_cell.length_a   1.000
_cell.length_b   1.000
_cell.length_c   1.000
_cell.angle_alpha   90.00
_cell.angle_beta   90.00
_cell.angle_gamma   90.00
#
_symmetry.space_group_name_H-M   'P 1'
#
loop_
_entity.id
_entity.type
_entity.pdbx_description
1 polymer ?
#
loop_
_entity_poly.entity_id
_entity_poly.type
_entity_poly.pdbx_seq_one_letter_code
_entity_poly.pdbx_strand_id
1 'polypeptide(L)'
;PFLGDVPILEKFPYVIVDMGAIKFVCKGANIMRPGITKFSDFEKGEIVCIIEESQHKFLAVGKAEIPSKQLDETKKGEVIKNMHYISDIFWESEKEIKY
;
A
#
# COMPACT_ATOMS: atom_id res chain seq x y z
N PRO A 1 9.22 15.02 7.65
CA PRO A 1 8.05 15.58 8.24
C PRO A 1 6.74 15.16 7.63
N PHE A 2 6.75 14.50 6.50
CA PHE A 2 5.50 13.98 5.98
C PHE A 2 5.69 12.54 5.55
N LEU A 3 4.58 11.92 5.20
CA LEU A 3 4.55 10.48 5.04
C LEU A 3 5.44 9.96 3.93
N GLY A 4 5.81 10.80 3.02
CA GLY A 4 6.70 10.37 1.96
C GLY A 4 8.16 10.32 2.33
N ASP A 5 8.49 10.66 3.55
CA ASP A 5 9.89 10.66 3.95
C ASP A 5 10.51 9.28 3.87
N VAL A 6 11.67 9.23 3.28
CA VAL A 6 12.40 7.99 3.11
C VAL A 6 12.70 7.30 4.45
N PRO A 7 13.12 8.01 5.50
CA PRO A 7 13.39 7.35 6.78
C PRO A 7 12.22 6.58 7.34
N ILE A 8 11.01 7.08 7.13
CA ILE A 8 9.82 6.38 7.62
C ILE A 8 9.62 5.09 6.84
N LEU A 9 9.79 5.16 5.52
CA LEU A 9 9.61 3.98 4.69
C LEU A 9 10.65 2.92 4.99
N GLU A 10 11.85 3.32 5.37
CA GLU A 10 12.89 2.36 5.68
C GLU A 10 12.64 1.64 6.99
N LYS A 11 11.90 2.25 7.89
CA LYS A 11 11.64 1.66 9.18
C LYS A 11 10.50 0.67 9.19
N PHE A 12 9.60 0.78 8.23
CA PHE A 12 8.42 -0.07 8.19
C PHE A 12 8.37 -0.87 6.91
N PRO A 13 7.86 -2.08 7.00
CA PRO A 13 7.66 -2.84 5.78
C PRO A 13 6.63 -2.17 4.88
N TYR A 14 6.76 -2.41 3.60
CA TYR A 14 5.86 -1.78 2.64
C TYR A 14 5.56 -2.68 1.46
N VAL A 15 4.48 -2.38 0.78
CA VAL A 15 4.18 -2.93 -0.54
C VAL A 15 3.86 -1.77 -1.45
N ILE A 16 4.26 -1.90 -2.71
CA ILE A 16 3.95 -0.90 -3.72
C ILE A 16 2.91 -1.50 -4.65
N VAL A 17 1.81 -0.79 -4.81
CA VAL A 17 0.72 -1.27 -5.66
C VAL A 17 0.67 -0.46 -6.95
N ASP A 18 0.13 -1.10 -8.00
CA ASP A 18 0.06 -0.43 -9.29
C ASP A 18 -1.06 0.61 -9.31
N MET A 19 -1.05 1.41 -10.38
CA MET A 19 -2.00 2.51 -10.47
C MET A 19 -3.44 2.02 -10.53
N GLY A 20 -3.65 0.84 -11.07
CA GLY A 20 -4.99 0.28 -11.15
C GLY A 20 -5.59 -0.08 -9.80
N ALA A 21 -4.75 -0.31 -8.81
CA ALA A 21 -5.23 -0.68 -7.48
C ALA A 21 -5.58 0.52 -6.61
N ILE A 22 -5.11 1.70 -6.98
CA ILE A 22 -5.25 2.87 -6.11
C ILE A 22 -6.70 3.14 -5.73
N LYS A 23 -7.59 3.17 -6.70
CA LYS A 23 -8.98 3.52 -6.41
C LYS A 23 -9.65 2.51 -5.48
N PHE A 24 -9.25 1.26 -5.56
CA PHE A 24 -9.82 0.25 -4.67
C PHE A 24 -9.27 0.36 -3.26
N VAL A 25 -7.97 0.58 -3.15
CA VAL A 25 -7.33 0.75 -1.85
C VAL A 25 -7.89 1.98 -1.15
N CYS A 26 -8.09 3.06 -1.89
CA CYS A 26 -8.60 4.29 -1.32
C CYS A 26 -10.08 4.21 -0.95
N LYS A 27 -10.73 3.10 -1.25
CA LYS A 27 -12.10 2.85 -0.82
C LYS A 27 -12.17 1.81 0.28
N GLY A 28 -11.00 1.37 0.75
CA GLY A 28 -10.96 0.43 1.85
C GLY A 28 -10.82 -1.02 1.44
N ALA A 29 -10.66 -1.29 0.16
CA ALA A 29 -10.51 -2.67 -0.29
C ALA A 29 -9.21 -3.27 0.20
N ASN A 30 -9.23 -4.58 0.48
CA ASN A 30 -8.02 -5.28 0.86
C ASN A 30 -7.11 -5.42 -0.36
N ILE A 31 -5.83 -5.60 -0.09
CA ILE A 31 -4.83 -5.62 -1.14
C ILE A 31 -4.70 -7.03 -1.72
N MET A 32 -4.84 -7.12 -3.04
CA MET A 32 -4.77 -8.38 -3.74
C MET A 32 -3.37 -8.57 -4.33
N ARG A 33 -2.95 -9.82 -4.40
CA ARG A 33 -1.60 -10.12 -4.89
C ARG A 33 -1.30 -9.50 -6.27
N PRO A 34 -2.19 -9.60 -7.24
CA PRO A 34 -1.87 -9.06 -8.58
C PRO A 34 -1.58 -7.58 -8.62
N GLY A 35 -2.10 -6.82 -7.65
CA GLY A 35 -1.87 -5.39 -7.62
C GLY A 35 -0.53 -4.97 -7.05
N ILE A 36 0.22 -5.89 -6.47
CA ILE A 36 1.49 -5.56 -5.83
C ILE A 36 2.62 -5.69 -6.84
N THR A 37 3.35 -4.59 -7.06
CA THR A 37 4.45 -4.58 -8.01
C THR A 37 5.80 -4.73 -7.32
N LYS A 38 5.89 -4.36 -6.04
CA LYS A 38 7.13 -4.44 -5.30
C LYS A 38 6.80 -4.51 -3.81
N PHE A 39 7.68 -5.11 -3.04
CA PHE A 39 7.45 -5.19 -1.59
C PHE A 39 8.78 -5.39 -0.87
N SER A 40 8.80 -5.03 0.42
CA SER A 40 9.93 -5.31 1.29
C SER A 40 9.65 -6.59 2.05
N ASP A 41 10.57 -6.97 2.94
CA ASP A 41 10.38 -8.17 3.75
C ASP A 41 9.45 -7.88 4.91
N PHE A 42 8.56 -8.81 5.19
CA PHE A 42 7.69 -8.73 6.37
C PHE A 42 7.16 -10.10 6.73
N GLU A 43 6.67 -10.21 7.96
CA GLU A 43 6.12 -11.45 8.47
C GLU A 43 4.61 -11.37 8.52
N LYS A 44 3.97 -12.52 8.58
CA LYS A 44 2.53 -12.58 8.75
C LYS A 44 2.14 -11.80 10.02
N GLY A 45 1.14 -10.96 9.90
CA GLY A 45 0.65 -10.19 11.03
C GLY A 45 1.30 -8.84 11.22
N GLU A 46 2.36 -8.55 10.47
CA GLU A 46 3.02 -7.25 10.58
C GLU A 46 2.20 -6.17 9.91
N ILE A 47 2.37 -4.95 10.41
CA ILE A 47 1.73 -3.78 9.81
C ILE A 47 2.61 -3.34 8.63
N VAL A 48 1.97 -3.13 7.50
CA VAL A 48 2.66 -2.84 6.24
C VAL A 48 2.11 -1.56 5.65
N CYS A 49 2.99 -0.69 5.17
CA CYS A 49 2.58 0.52 4.49
C CYS A 49 2.25 0.21 3.04
N ILE A 50 1.16 0.77 2.55
CA ILE A 50 0.73 0.56 1.18
C ILE A 50 0.94 1.85 0.41
N ILE A 51 1.75 1.76 -0.65
CA ILE A 51 2.26 2.90 -1.38
C ILE A 51 1.98 2.71 -2.87
N GLU A 52 1.61 3.78 -3.56
CA GLU A 52 1.38 3.67 -4.99
C GLU A 52 2.68 3.82 -5.77
N GLU A 53 2.73 3.25 -6.97
CA GLU A 53 4.00 3.09 -7.68
C GLU A 53 4.52 4.34 -8.38
N SER A 54 3.66 5.27 -8.75
CA SER A 54 4.11 6.39 -9.58
C SER A 54 4.90 7.44 -8.80
N GLN A 55 4.38 7.88 -7.68
CA GLN A 55 5.02 8.92 -6.88
C GLN A 55 5.34 8.46 -5.47
N HIS A 56 5.11 7.19 -5.19
CA HIS A 56 5.34 6.59 -3.88
C HIS A 56 4.56 7.29 -2.78
N LYS A 57 3.33 7.67 -3.10
CA LYS A 57 2.47 8.27 -2.11
C LYS A 57 1.89 7.22 -1.20
N PHE A 58 1.74 7.58 0.05
CA PHE A 58 1.20 6.71 1.06
C PHE A 58 -0.32 6.61 0.90
N LEU A 59 -0.83 5.41 0.77
CA LEU A 59 -2.26 5.20 0.55
C LEU A 59 -2.97 4.65 1.77
N ALA A 60 -2.35 3.74 2.47
CA ALA A 60 -3.03 3.02 3.53
C ALA A 60 -2.04 2.26 4.39
N VAL A 61 -2.54 1.75 5.51
CA VAL A 61 -1.80 0.82 6.34
C VAL A 61 -2.58 -0.47 6.35
N GLY A 62 -1.88 -1.57 6.22
CA GLY A 62 -2.51 -2.86 6.22
C GLY A 62 -1.82 -3.84 7.12
N LYS A 63 -2.44 -5.00 7.30
CA LYS A 63 -1.87 -6.07 8.09
C LYS A 63 -1.61 -7.24 7.16
N ALA A 64 -0.39 -7.72 7.16
CA ALA A 64 -0.01 -8.83 6.27
C ALA A 64 -0.71 -10.10 6.68
N GLU A 65 -1.36 -10.74 5.72
CA GLU A 65 -2.04 -12.01 5.96
C GLU A 65 -1.13 -13.20 5.70
N ILE A 66 -0.05 -12.95 4.96
CA ILE A 66 0.98 -13.95 4.71
C ILE A 66 2.33 -13.25 4.77
N PRO A 67 3.41 -13.99 5.00
CA PRO A 67 4.74 -13.36 4.99
C PRO A 67 5.16 -13.02 3.57
N SER A 68 6.06 -12.05 3.44
CA SER A 68 6.49 -11.59 2.13
C SER A 68 7.09 -12.70 1.27
N LYS A 69 7.77 -13.63 1.89
CA LYS A 69 8.39 -14.71 1.12
C LYS A 69 7.35 -15.58 0.41
N GLN A 70 6.12 -15.60 0.91
CA GLN A 70 5.05 -16.33 0.24
C GLN A 70 4.47 -15.55 -0.93
N LEU A 71 4.72 -14.25 -0.99
CA LEU A 71 4.21 -13.46 -2.11
C LEU A 71 4.77 -13.92 -3.45
N ASP A 72 6.02 -14.38 -3.44
CA ASP A 72 6.62 -14.86 -4.67
C ASP A 72 5.91 -16.08 -5.23
N GLU A 73 5.29 -16.88 -4.35
CA GLU A 73 4.59 -18.08 -4.76
C GLU A 73 3.10 -17.85 -4.95
N THR A 74 2.60 -16.73 -4.47
CA THR A 74 1.18 -16.41 -4.53
C THR A 74 0.90 -15.58 -5.77
N LYS A 75 -0.06 -16.01 -6.57
CA LYS A 75 -0.34 -15.33 -7.83
C LYS A 75 -1.66 -14.59 -7.84
N LYS A 76 -2.52 -14.87 -6.88
CA LYS A 76 -3.81 -14.21 -6.81
C LYS A 76 -4.34 -14.30 -5.39
N GLY A 77 -5.41 -13.57 -5.14
CA GLY A 77 -6.05 -13.59 -3.85
C GLY A 77 -5.61 -12.45 -2.96
N GLU A 78 -6.30 -12.31 -1.86
CA GLU A 78 -6.05 -11.27 -0.90
C GLU A 78 -4.83 -11.61 -0.05
N VAL A 79 -3.91 -10.67 0.09
CA VAL A 79 -2.68 -10.92 0.84
C VAL A 79 -2.44 -9.93 1.96
N ILE A 80 -3.08 -8.76 1.92
CA ILE A 80 -2.96 -7.76 2.98
C ILE A 80 -4.32 -7.19 3.28
N LYS A 81 -4.66 -7.15 4.56
CA LYS A 81 -5.93 -6.58 4.99
C LYS A 81 -5.77 -5.08 5.16
N ASN A 82 -6.65 -4.33 4.50
CA ASN A 82 -6.62 -2.88 4.61
C ASN A 82 -7.16 -2.46 5.96
N MET A 83 -6.31 -1.87 6.78
CA MET A 83 -6.70 -1.50 8.15
C MET A 83 -7.14 -0.05 8.23
N HIS A 84 -6.50 0.82 7.44
CA HIS A 84 -6.82 2.23 7.48
C HIS A 84 -6.30 2.88 6.21
N TYR A 85 -7.16 3.56 5.49
CA TYR A 85 -6.81 4.17 4.21
C TYR A 85 -6.98 5.68 4.28
N ILE A 86 -6.30 6.37 3.37
CA ILE A 86 -6.25 7.83 3.37
C ILE A 86 -6.82 8.37 2.06
N SER A 87 -8.05 7.98 1.76
CA SER A 87 -8.65 8.35 0.50
C SER A 87 -8.92 9.85 0.39
N ASP A 88 -9.35 10.44 1.49
CA ASP A 88 -9.70 11.85 1.46
C ASP A 88 -8.51 12.73 1.15
N ILE A 89 -7.39 12.41 1.77
CA ILE A 89 -6.19 13.21 1.56
C ILE A 89 -5.74 13.10 0.12
N PHE A 90 -5.80 11.92 -0.43
CA PHE A 90 -5.37 11.69 -1.80
C PHE A 90 -6.24 12.49 -2.78
N TRP A 91 -7.54 12.40 -2.62
CA TRP A 91 -8.46 13.06 -3.54
C TRP A 91 -8.43 14.57 -3.40
N GLU A 92 -8.26 15.06 -2.20
CA GLU A 92 -8.19 16.50 -1.99
C GLU A 92 -6.93 17.09 -2.58
N SER A 93 -5.82 16.38 -2.47
CA SER A 93 -4.58 16.86 -3.09
C SER A 93 -4.76 16.99 -4.59
N GLU A 94 -5.44 16.02 -5.18
CA GLU A 94 -5.69 16.04 -6.61
C GLU A 94 -6.57 17.22 -7.00
N LYS A 95 -7.58 17.50 -6.20
CA LYS A 95 -8.44 18.62 -6.47
C LYS A 95 -7.71 19.94 -6.39
N GLU A 96 -6.82 20.06 -5.42
CA GLU A 96 -6.06 21.28 -5.25
C GLU A 96 -5.14 21.56 -6.42
N ILE A 97 -4.60 20.51 -6.98
CA ILE A 97 -3.73 20.67 -8.13
C ILE A 97 -4.47 21.27 -9.31
N LYS A 98 -5.75 21.02 -9.41
CA LYS A 98 -6.55 21.50 -10.51
C LYS A 98 -6.85 22.98 -10.40
N TYR A 99 -6.72 23.54 -9.24
CA TYR A 99 -7.01 24.94 -9.02
C TYR A 99 -5.77 25.76 -9.09
#